data_5ee84e775d361d6a2c728d80f260b28f
#
_entry.id   5ee84e775d361d6a2c728d80f260b28f
#
_cell.length_a   1.000
_cell.length_b   1.000
_cell.length_c   1.000
_cell.angle_alpha   90.00
_cell.angle_beta   90.00
_cell.angle_gamma   90.00
#
_symmetry.space_group_name_H-M   'P 1'
#
loop_
_entity.id
_entity.type
_entity.pdbx_description
1 polymer ?
#
loop_
_entity_poly.entity_id
_entity_poly.type
_entity_poly.pdbx_seq_one_letter_code
_entity_poly.pdbx_strand_id
1 'polypeptide(L)'
;RHMRWESGSWARRCGEETGFWDSCWTVFLINAVVSALASYGIKANLDGDIQSGILPRLLLITIIDICLFSILVNTIFQKIGKPDAFYRFIIPFNWIQSFQAIAMLSFAVLGLIFPPSVFVFIGIGVVIWVTFSLWRVGKEEIGLTGWGATGMIFLSVIIEASLGMLSRSLSMAF
;
A
#
# COMPACT_ATOMS: atom_id res chain seq x y z
N ARG A 1 -37.37 30.17 -0.38
CA ARG A 1 -36.05 29.48 -0.58
C ARG A 1 -35.84 28.57 0.63
N HIS A 2 -36.15 27.26 0.45
CA HIS A 2 -35.92 26.25 1.47
C HIS A 2 -34.41 25.99 1.55
N MET A 3 -33.75 26.39 2.63
CA MET A 3 -32.44 25.87 3.01
C MET A 3 -32.65 24.39 3.37
N ARG A 4 -32.38 23.51 2.42
CA ARG A 4 -32.28 22.07 2.67
C ARG A 4 -30.93 21.89 3.38
N TRP A 5 -30.96 21.69 4.69
CA TRP A 5 -29.78 21.35 5.49
C TRP A 5 -29.21 20.04 4.96
N GLU A 6 -28.04 20.09 4.35
CA GLU A 6 -27.30 18.90 3.87
C GLU A 6 -26.64 18.20 5.08
N SER A 7 -27.47 17.68 5.98
CA SER A 7 -27.01 16.84 7.11
C SER A 7 -26.26 15.57 6.63
N GLY A 8 -26.44 15.17 5.37
CA GLY A 8 -25.75 14.04 4.77
C GLY A 8 -24.27 14.29 4.41
N SER A 9 -23.84 15.55 4.25
CA SER A 9 -22.45 15.85 3.84
C SER A 9 -21.46 15.69 5.00
N TRP A 10 -21.85 16.10 6.21
CA TRP A 10 -21.02 15.98 7.42
C TRP A 10 -20.82 14.53 7.85
N ALA A 11 -21.89 13.76 7.94
CA ALA A 11 -21.84 12.36 8.32
C ALA A 11 -21.00 11.52 7.32
N ARG A 12 -21.11 11.83 6.03
CA ARG A 12 -20.31 11.19 4.99
C ARG A 12 -18.84 11.53 5.15
N ARG A 13 -18.50 12.80 5.39
CA ARG A 13 -17.10 13.26 5.54
C ARG A 13 -16.45 12.66 6.78
N CYS A 14 -17.14 12.60 7.92
CA CYS A 14 -16.63 11.94 9.12
C CYS A 14 -16.42 10.44 8.88
N GLY A 15 -17.31 9.75 8.15
CA GLY A 15 -17.13 8.34 7.80
C GLY A 15 -15.95 8.09 6.85
N GLU A 16 -15.68 9.02 5.93
CA GLU A 16 -14.53 8.95 5.03
C GLU A 16 -13.20 9.20 5.77
N GLU A 17 -13.17 10.14 6.72
CA GLU A 17 -11.98 10.41 7.53
C GLU A 17 -11.65 9.25 8.48
N THR A 18 -12.64 8.68 9.17
CA THR A 18 -12.41 7.50 10.02
C THR A 18 -11.95 6.30 9.18
N GLY A 19 -12.59 6.04 8.05
CA GLY A 19 -12.20 4.98 7.13
C GLY A 19 -10.78 5.14 6.58
N PHE A 20 -10.33 6.38 6.37
CA PHE A 20 -8.94 6.67 5.98
C PHE A 20 -7.95 6.26 7.08
N TRP A 21 -8.16 6.72 8.31
CA TRP A 21 -7.28 6.38 9.42
C TRP A 21 -7.27 4.90 9.73
N ASP A 22 -8.43 4.25 9.73
CA ASP A 22 -8.54 2.80 9.93
C ASP A 22 -7.78 2.03 8.84
N SER A 23 -7.87 2.45 7.58
CA SER A 23 -7.12 1.84 6.49
C SER A 23 -5.61 2.04 6.62
N CYS A 24 -5.15 3.24 7.00
CA CYS A 24 -3.73 3.52 7.24
C CYS A 24 -3.15 2.69 8.39
N TRP A 25 -3.87 2.60 9.51
CA TRP A 25 -3.46 1.76 10.64
C TRP A 25 -3.43 0.29 10.27
N THR A 26 -4.39 -0.19 9.49
CA THR A 26 -4.45 -1.58 9.04
C THR A 26 -3.24 -1.91 8.17
N VAL A 27 -2.91 -1.07 7.18
CA VAL A 27 -1.71 -1.23 6.34
C VAL A 27 -0.46 -1.27 7.21
N PHE A 28 -0.31 -0.30 8.11
CA PHE A 28 0.85 -0.23 8.98
C PHE A 28 1.01 -1.49 9.85
N LEU A 29 -0.06 -1.94 10.51
CA LEU A 29 -0.02 -3.11 11.39
C LEU A 29 0.28 -4.39 10.60
N ILE A 30 -0.35 -4.59 9.45
CA ILE A 30 -0.10 -5.76 8.60
C ILE A 30 1.36 -5.76 8.14
N ASN A 31 1.87 -4.64 7.62
CA ASN A 31 3.27 -4.56 7.20
C ASN A 31 4.24 -4.73 8.37
N ALA A 32 3.91 -4.25 9.57
CA ALA A 32 4.70 -4.49 10.78
C ALA A 32 4.80 -5.99 11.10
N VAL A 33 3.67 -6.70 11.07
CA VAL A 33 3.64 -8.15 11.30
C VAL A 33 4.41 -8.90 10.21
N VAL A 34 4.19 -8.56 8.94
CA VAL A 34 4.91 -9.17 7.80
C VAL A 34 6.41 -8.95 7.91
N SER A 35 6.85 -7.73 8.24
CA SER A 35 8.25 -7.40 8.41
C SER A 35 8.88 -8.12 9.61
N ALA A 36 8.16 -8.24 10.72
CA ALA A 36 8.61 -9.00 11.88
C ALA A 36 8.79 -10.49 11.52
N LEU A 37 7.79 -11.12 10.92
CA LEU A 37 7.85 -12.51 10.51
C LEU A 37 8.94 -12.78 9.48
N ALA A 38 9.12 -11.90 8.49
CA ALA A 38 10.21 -11.99 7.54
C ALA A 38 11.58 -11.90 8.22
N SER A 39 11.74 -11.00 9.18
CA SER A 39 12.98 -10.86 9.96
C SER A 39 13.29 -12.11 10.79
N TYR A 40 12.28 -12.72 11.41
CA TYR A 40 12.44 -13.99 12.15
C TYR A 40 12.74 -15.17 11.19
N GLY A 41 12.09 -15.23 10.06
CA GLY A 41 12.32 -16.27 9.05
C GLY A 41 13.73 -16.24 8.47
N ILE A 42 14.28 -15.06 8.22
CA ILE A 42 15.66 -14.87 7.78
C ILE A 42 16.64 -15.37 8.86
N LYS A 43 16.39 -15.06 10.13
CA LYS A 43 17.23 -15.54 11.25
C LYS A 43 17.26 -17.05 11.34
N ALA A 44 16.11 -17.71 11.20
CA ALA A 44 15.99 -19.16 11.31
C ALA A 44 16.73 -19.91 10.19
N ASN A 45 16.88 -19.30 9.01
CA ASN A 45 17.45 -19.98 7.83
C ASN A 45 18.93 -19.66 7.57
N LEU A 46 19.49 -18.59 8.12
CA LEU A 46 20.81 -18.11 7.71
C LEU A 46 21.88 -18.20 8.82
N ASP A 47 21.59 -18.70 10.04
CA ASP A 47 22.49 -18.65 11.21
C ASP A 47 23.16 -17.28 11.41
N GLY A 48 22.62 -16.24 10.78
CA GLY A 48 23.16 -14.91 10.76
C GLY A 48 22.59 -14.06 11.89
N ASP A 49 23.45 -13.25 12.52
CA ASP A 49 23.00 -12.16 13.37
C ASP A 49 22.06 -11.24 12.58
N ILE A 50 20.81 -11.14 13.01
CA ILE A 50 19.92 -10.09 12.49
C ILE A 50 20.60 -8.78 12.86
N GLN A 51 20.97 -8.01 11.84
CA GLN A 51 21.44 -6.65 12.05
C GLN A 51 20.41 -5.92 12.91
N SER A 52 20.81 -5.63 14.16
CA SER A 52 19.95 -4.93 15.12
C SER A 52 19.57 -3.60 14.50
N GLY A 53 18.30 -3.45 14.08
CA GLY A 53 17.81 -2.26 13.41
C GLY A 53 17.05 -2.49 12.10
N ILE A 54 17.02 -3.70 11.55
CA ILE A 54 16.25 -3.99 10.32
C ILE A 54 14.75 -3.70 10.51
N LEU A 55 14.18 -4.16 11.63
CA LEU A 55 12.75 -4.01 11.89
C LEU A 55 12.32 -2.53 12.04
N PRO A 56 12.93 -1.72 12.93
CA PRO A 56 12.53 -0.31 13.02
C PRO A 56 12.74 0.46 11.74
N ARG A 57 13.72 0.08 10.93
CA ARG A 57 13.96 0.68 9.62
C ARG A 57 12.85 0.34 8.62
N LEU A 58 12.42 -0.92 8.53
CA LEU A 58 11.32 -1.32 7.68
C LEU A 58 10.02 -0.62 8.09
N LEU A 59 9.75 -0.50 9.38
CA LEU A 59 8.60 0.22 9.89
C LEU A 59 8.66 1.71 9.54
N LEU A 60 9.81 2.35 9.67
CA LEU A 60 9.99 3.74 9.28
C LEU A 60 9.73 3.96 7.78
N ILE A 61 10.25 3.07 6.93
CA ILE A 61 10.02 3.12 5.48
C ILE A 61 8.53 2.97 5.16
N THR A 62 7.83 2.06 5.82
CA THR A 62 6.38 1.88 5.65
C THR A 62 5.60 3.15 6.03
N ILE A 63 5.97 3.81 7.12
CA ILE A 63 5.35 5.09 7.53
C ILE A 63 5.59 6.16 6.46
N ILE A 64 6.83 6.28 6.00
CA ILE A 64 7.20 7.25 4.96
C ILE A 64 6.41 6.98 3.67
N ASP A 65 6.28 5.73 3.27
CA ASP A 65 5.54 5.32 2.07
C ASP A 65 4.07 5.74 2.16
N ILE A 66 3.38 5.36 3.23
CA ILE A 66 1.98 5.72 3.47
C ILE A 66 1.79 7.25 3.46
N CYS A 67 2.64 7.99 4.16
CA CYS A 67 2.54 9.45 4.23
C CYS A 67 2.84 10.11 2.88
N LEU A 68 3.93 9.73 2.24
CA LEU A 68 4.36 10.31 0.97
C LEU A 68 3.33 10.06 -0.13
N PHE A 69 2.87 8.81 -0.26
CA PHE A 69 1.85 8.46 -1.25
C PHE A 69 0.55 9.22 -1.01
N SER A 70 0.07 9.28 0.24
CA SER A 70 -1.15 10.00 0.59
C SER A 70 -1.06 11.50 0.28
N ILE A 71 0.07 12.15 0.58
CA ILE A 71 0.30 13.57 0.29
C ILE A 71 0.30 13.83 -1.22
N LEU A 72 1.01 12.99 -1.98
CA LEU A 72 1.08 13.13 -3.44
C LEU A 72 -0.27 12.91 -4.10
N VAL A 73 -1.00 11.87 -3.72
CA VAL A 73 -2.34 11.58 -4.23
C VAL A 73 -3.30 12.72 -3.91
N ASN A 74 -3.31 13.21 -2.68
CA ASN A 74 -4.14 14.35 -2.28
C ASN A 74 -3.81 15.61 -3.14
N THR A 75 -2.52 15.90 -3.32
CA THR A 75 -2.07 17.03 -4.13
C THR A 75 -2.52 16.90 -5.59
N ILE A 76 -2.46 15.70 -6.17
CA ILE A 76 -2.91 15.42 -7.52
C ILE A 76 -4.43 15.66 -7.62
N PHE A 77 -5.22 15.10 -6.70
CA PHE A 77 -6.68 15.26 -6.73
C PHE A 77 -7.13 16.70 -6.53
N GLN A 78 -6.43 17.48 -5.70
CA GLN A 78 -6.66 18.92 -5.60
C GLN A 78 -6.39 19.64 -6.93
N LYS A 79 -5.29 19.33 -7.61
CA LYS A 79 -4.93 19.96 -8.90
C LYS A 79 -5.88 19.62 -10.03
N ILE A 80 -6.43 18.42 -10.05
CA ILE A 80 -7.43 18.01 -11.08
C ILE A 80 -8.87 18.42 -10.72
N GLY A 81 -9.05 19.17 -9.61
CA GLY A 81 -10.36 19.68 -9.19
C GLY A 81 -11.31 18.63 -8.62
N LYS A 82 -10.79 17.52 -8.12
CA LYS A 82 -11.57 16.41 -7.53
C LYS A 82 -11.10 16.08 -6.09
N PRO A 83 -11.10 17.03 -5.14
CA PRO A 83 -10.58 16.78 -3.78
C PRO A 83 -11.33 15.68 -3.05
N ASP A 84 -12.66 15.55 -3.26
CA ASP A 84 -13.48 14.51 -2.62
C ASP A 84 -13.16 13.08 -3.13
N ALA A 85 -12.47 12.96 -4.26
CA ALA A 85 -12.05 11.67 -4.80
C ALA A 85 -10.85 11.07 -4.05
N PHE A 86 -10.14 11.86 -3.25
CA PHE A 86 -9.00 11.39 -2.48
C PHE A 86 -9.34 10.19 -1.59
N TYR A 87 -10.35 10.35 -0.73
CA TYR A 87 -10.74 9.27 0.19
C TYR A 87 -11.28 8.05 -0.54
N ARG A 88 -12.03 8.25 -1.62
CA ARG A 88 -12.55 7.15 -2.46
C ARG A 88 -11.45 6.36 -3.15
N PHE A 89 -10.27 6.95 -3.34
CA PHE A 89 -9.12 6.26 -3.92
C PHE A 89 -8.24 5.64 -2.85
N ILE A 90 -7.85 6.43 -1.84
CA ILE A 90 -6.81 6.01 -0.88
C ILE A 90 -7.28 4.87 0.04
N ILE A 91 -8.57 4.85 0.41
CA ILE A 91 -9.11 3.79 1.27
C ILE A 91 -9.07 2.42 0.57
N PRO A 92 -9.66 2.24 -0.63
CA PRO A 92 -9.52 0.98 -1.37
C PRO A 92 -8.08 0.63 -1.71
N PHE A 93 -7.24 1.62 -2.05
CA PHE A 93 -5.81 1.41 -2.29
C PHE A 93 -5.14 0.76 -1.08
N ASN A 94 -5.31 1.32 0.11
CA ASN A 94 -4.75 0.79 1.35
C ASN A 94 -5.23 -0.64 1.64
N TRP A 95 -6.50 -0.95 1.42
CA TRP A 95 -7.03 -2.30 1.59
C TRP A 95 -6.43 -3.29 0.59
N ILE A 96 -6.25 -2.90 -0.67
CA ILE A 96 -5.62 -3.73 -1.70
C ILE A 96 -4.16 -4.01 -1.33
N GLN A 97 -3.41 -3.00 -0.86
CA GLN A 97 -2.04 -3.15 -0.38
C GLN A 97 -1.95 -4.08 0.84
N SER A 98 -2.87 -3.95 1.79
CA SER A 98 -2.96 -4.86 2.94
C SER A 98 -3.17 -6.31 2.51
N PHE A 99 -4.08 -6.52 1.55
CA PHE A 99 -4.33 -7.85 1.00
C PHE A 99 -3.12 -8.41 0.26
N GLN A 100 -2.42 -7.59 -0.51
CA GLN A 100 -1.17 -7.96 -1.19
C GLN A 100 -0.10 -8.38 -0.18
N ALA A 101 0.07 -7.65 0.92
CA ALA A 101 1.04 -7.99 1.96
C ALA A 101 0.74 -9.33 2.62
N ILE A 102 -0.54 -9.60 2.93
CA ILE A 102 -0.98 -10.90 3.46
C ILE A 102 -0.74 -12.04 2.46
N ALA A 103 -1.05 -11.81 1.19
CA ALA A 103 -0.80 -12.81 0.14
C ALA A 103 0.70 -13.12 0.01
N MET A 104 1.55 -12.11 0.01
CA MET A 104 3.01 -12.30 -0.04
C MET A 104 3.55 -13.05 1.17
N LEU A 105 3.03 -12.77 2.38
CA LEU A 105 3.39 -13.53 3.57
C LEU A 105 2.96 -15.01 3.45
N SER A 106 1.74 -15.24 2.97
CA SER A 106 1.24 -16.59 2.73
C SER A 106 2.12 -17.37 1.75
N PHE A 107 2.62 -16.70 0.71
CA PHE A 107 3.56 -17.29 -0.25
C PHE A 107 4.91 -17.59 0.38
N ALA A 108 5.42 -16.74 1.25
CA ALA A 108 6.67 -16.99 1.97
C ALA A 108 6.56 -18.27 2.84
N VAL A 109 5.42 -18.47 3.50
CA VAL A 109 5.16 -19.69 4.30
C VAL A 109 5.00 -20.91 3.41
N LEU A 110 4.21 -20.82 2.35
CA LEU A 110 4.01 -21.93 1.40
C LEU A 110 5.28 -22.28 0.64
N GLY A 111 6.21 -21.34 0.47
CA GLY A 111 7.52 -21.52 -0.15
C GLY A 111 8.42 -22.51 0.57
N LEU A 112 8.11 -22.83 1.83
CA LEU A 112 8.78 -23.92 2.57
C LEU A 112 8.36 -25.32 2.10
N ILE A 113 7.23 -25.43 1.40
CA ILE A 113 6.60 -26.71 1.03
C ILE A 113 6.68 -26.96 -0.49
N PHE A 114 6.53 -25.90 -1.28
CA PHE A 114 6.41 -25.98 -2.74
C PHE A 114 7.66 -25.46 -3.47
N PRO A 115 7.93 -25.91 -4.70
CA PRO A 115 9.07 -25.45 -5.46
C PRO A 115 8.94 -23.96 -5.86
N PRO A 116 10.05 -23.20 -5.92
CA PRO A 116 10.05 -21.76 -6.19
C PRO A 116 9.34 -21.34 -7.48
N SER A 117 9.33 -22.20 -8.50
CA SER A 117 8.68 -21.93 -9.79
C SER A 117 7.17 -21.69 -9.66
N VAL A 118 6.50 -22.41 -8.76
CA VAL A 118 5.06 -22.24 -8.52
C VAL A 118 4.75 -20.86 -7.99
N PHE A 119 5.60 -20.33 -7.10
CA PHE A 119 5.41 -19.00 -6.50
C PHE A 119 5.62 -17.86 -7.48
N VAL A 120 6.50 -18.03 -8.46
CA VAL A 120 6.68 -17.01 -9.51
C VAL A 120 5.37 -16.82 -10.28
N PHE A 121 4.72 -17.89 -10.69
CA PHE A 121 3.45 -17.79 -11.43
C PHE A 121 2.32 -17.20 -10.57
N ILE A 122 2.20 -17.65 -9.33
CA ILE A 122 1.18 -17.13 -8.42
C ILE A 122 1.46 -15.66 -8.09
N GLY A 123 2.70 -15.30 -7.84
CA GLY A 123 3.13 -13.91 -7.59
C GLY A 123 2.80 -12.97 -8.75
N ILE A 124 3.07 -13.39 -9.99
CA ILE A 124 2.67 -12.65 -11.20
C ILE A 124 1.15 -12.49 -11.24
N GLY A 125 0.39 -13.54 -10.94
CA GLY A 125 -1.08 -13.47 -10.87
C GLY A 125 -1.59 -12.44 -9.85
N VAL A 126 -0.98 -12.40 -8.67
CA VAL A 126 -1.33 -11.41 -7.63
C VAL A 126 -1.00 -9.99 -8.09
N VAL A 127 0.17 -9.78 -8.68
CA VAL A 127 0.55 -8.44 -9.20
C VAL A 127 -0.43 -7.98 -10.27
N ILE A 128 -0.79 -8.84 -11.22
CA ILE A 128 -1.79 -8.53 -12.25
C ILE A 128 -3.13 -8.20 -11.61
N TRP A 129 -3.58 -8.99 -10.65
CA TRP A 129 -4.86 -8.77 -9.97
C TRP A 129 -4.88 -7.45 -9.20
N VAL A 130 -3.81 -7.13 -8.44
CA VAL A 130 -3.66 -5.85 -7.71
C VAL A 130 -3.67 -4.68 -8.68
N THR A 131 -2.87 -4.74 -9.74
CA THR A 131 -2.79 -3.69 -10.76
C THR A 131 -4.13 -3.44 -11.42
N PHE A 132 -4.84 -4.50 -11.80
CA PHE A 132 -6.16 -4.40 -12.41
C PHE A 132 -7.20 -3.84 -11.44
N SER A 133 -7.18 -4.26 -10.16
CA SER A 133 -8.09 -3.76 -9.14
C SER A 133 -7.88 -2.26 -8.88
N LEU A 134 -6.64 -1.81 -8.78
CA LEU A 134 -6.31 -0.38 -8.62
C LEU A 134 -6.72 0.44 -9.85
N TRP A 135 -6.50 -0.10 -11.04
CA TRP A 135 -6.93 0.56 -12.28
C TRP A 135 -8.44 0.72 -12.33
N ARG A 136 -9.18 -0.31 -11.92
CA ARG A 136 -10.64 -0.31 -11.86
C ARG A 136 -11.16 0.71 -10.85
N VAL A 137 -10.59 0.78 -9.65
CA VAL A 137 -10.93 1.80 -8.65
C VAL A 137 -10.70 3.20 -9.22
N GLY A 138 -9.57 3.46 -9.86
CA GLY A 138 -9.30 4.76 -10.46
C GLY A 138 -10.29 5.14 -11.55
N LYS A 139 -10.66 4.19 -12.41
CA LYS A 139 -11.54 4.44 -13.54
C LYS A 139 -13.02 4.49 -13.16
N GLU A 140 -13.50 3.50 -12.40
CA GLU A 140 -14.94 3.34 -12.14
C GLU A 140 -15.42 4.18 -10.95
N GLU A 141 -14.70 4.18 -9.85
CA GLU A 141 -15.12 4.89 -8.62
C GLU A 141 -14.82 6.39 -8.67
N ILE A 142 -13.72 6.77 -9.32
CA ILE A 142 -13.25 8.16 -9.34
C ILE A 142 -13.56 8.84 -10.66
N GLY A 143 -13.81 8.07 -11.71
CA GLY A 143 -14.05 8.59 -13.06
C GLY A 143 -12.80 9.26 -13.65
N LEU A 144 -11.63 8.69 -13.40
CA LEU A 144 -10.40 9.08 -14.08
C LEU A 144 -10.41 8.52 -15.52
N THR A 145 -9.68 9.17 -16.40
CA THR A 145 -9.37 8.57 -17.70
C THR A 145 -8.52 7.31 -17.51
N GLY A 146 -8.54 6.37 -18.45
CA GLY A 146 -7.71 5.17 -18.36
C GLY A 146 -6.22 5.51 -18.15
N TRP A 147 -5.71 6.56 -18.80
CA TRP A 147 -4.36 7.07 -18.62
C TRP A 147 -4.14 7.66 -17.23
N GLY A 148 -5.13 8.34 -16.65
CA GLY A 148 -5.06 8.87 -15.29
C GLY A 148 -4.96 7.74 -14.25
N ALA A 149 -5.78 6.70 -14.38
CA ALA A 149 -5.72 5.53 -13.52
C ALA A 149 -4.38 4.79 -13.63
N THR A 150 -3.87 4.62 -14.85
CA THR A 150 -2.54 4.04 -15.10
C THR A 150 -1.44 4.89 -14.48
N GLY A 151 -1.51 6.22 -14.60
CA GLY A 151 -0.56 7.15 -13.98
C GLY A 151 -0.49 7.03 -12.46
N MET A 152 -1.62 6.80 -11.80
CA MET A 152 -1.66 6.59 -10.33
C MET A 152 -0.95 5.28 -9.92
N ILE A 153 -1.11 4.22 -10.73
CA ILE A 153 -0.40 2.95 -10.49
C ILE A 153 1.11 3.13 -10.69
N PHE A 154 1.51 3.80 -11.77
CA PHE A 154 2.93 4.11 -12.00
C PHE A 154 3.54 4.93 -10.86
N LEU A 155 2.79 5.88 -10.32
CA LEU A 155 3.23 6.68 -9.18
C LEU A 155 3.51 5.80 -7.96
N SER A 156 2.61 4.86 -7.60
CA SER A 156 2.83 3.94 -6.47
C SER A 156 4.07 3.08 -6.70
N VAL A 157 4.23 2.50 -7.87
CA VAL A 157 5.41 1.67 -8.22
C VAL A 157 6.71 2.46 -8.13
N ILE A 158 6.74 3.71 -8.61
CA ILE A 158 7.93 4.57 -8.54
C ILE A 158 8.29 4.87 -7.08
N ILE A 159 7.31 5.18 -6.23
CA ILE A 159 7.54 5.47 -4.81
C ILE A 159 8.08 4.23 -4.11
N GLU A 160 7.42 3.08 -4.26
CA GLU A 160 7.86 1.82 -3.67
C GLU A 160 9.28 1.43 -4.13
N ALA A 161 9.58 1.54 -5.43
CA ALA A 161 10.90 1.25 -5.98
C ALA A 161 11.97 2.21 -5.42
N SER A 162 11.65 3.51 -5.33
CA SER A 162 12.57 4.52 -4.80
C SER A 162 12.88 4.29 -3.32
N LEU A 163 11.86 3.99 -2.51
CA LEU A 163 12.03 3.66 -1.09
C LEU A 163 12.78 2.33 -0.90
N GLY A 164 12.53 1.35 -1.75
CA GLY A 164 13.26 0.08 -1.77
C GLY A 164 14.75 0.27 -2.09
N MET A 165 15.10 1.13 -3.05
CA MET A 165 16.48 1.47 -3.34
C MET A 165 17.15 2.22 -2.19
N LEU A 166 16.46 3.19 -1.59
CA LEU A 166 16.93 3.91 -0.42
C LEU A 166 17.19 2.97 0.75
N SER A 167 16.29 2.02 0.98
CA SER A 167 16.45 1.00 2.01
C SER A 167 17.73 0.19 1.81
N ARG A 168 18.00 -0.25 0.59
CA ARG A 168 19.22 -1.02 0.24
C ARG A 168 20.48 -0.18 0.39
N SER A 169 20.50 1.06 -0.10
CA SER A 169 21.68 1.94 0.01
C SER A 169 22.05 2.22 1.46
N LEU A 170 21.07 2.42 2.32
CA LEU A 170 21.30 2.58 3.75
C LEU A 170 21.78 1.29 4.43
N SER A 171 21.45 0.08 3.94
CA SER A 171 21.97 -1.19 4.48
C SER A 171 23.42 -1.47 4.13
N MET A 172 23.94 -0.83 3.08
CA MET A 172 25.35 -0.97 2.70
C MET A 172 26.25 0.09 3.36
N ALA A 173 25.66 1.13 3.95
CA ALA A 173 26.40 2.23 4.58
C ALA A 173 26.65 2.03 6.08
N PHE A 174 25.98 1.09 6.70
CA PHE A 174 26.11 0.72 8.11
C PHE A 174 26.20 -0.80 8.30
#